data_91d96b20fab13a80fe7fe7743056876a
#
_entry.id   91d96b20fab13a80fe7fe7743056876a
#
_cell.length_a   1.000
_cell.length_b   1.000
_cell.length_c   1.000
_cell.angle_alpha   90.00
_cell.angle_beta   90.00
_cell.angle_gamma   90.00
#
_symmetry.space_group_name_H-M   'P 1'
#
loop_
_entity.id
_entity.type
_entity.pdbx_description
1 polymer ?
#
loop_
_entity_poly.entity_id
_entity_poly.type
_entity_poly.pdbx_seq_one_letter_code
_entity_poly.pdbx_strand_id
1 'polypeptide(L)'
;MKYPLSEKYNTPELMGKIMGPNPMKLEEELLTGHQIPAGSVVCDLGSGQGLTSVFLAREYGFTVYAADLWSDPEENRLFFREMGLSDTEIIPVKADATALPFEAEFFDAVVSTDSYNYFGRDPEFLDQKLLPFLKKGGYVYIAVPGMKEDCHDHLPPELLLSWTPEQMDYMHDVAYWYEMVRRSRNAEIIEVSQMESNEEVWADWLRQENAYAIGDRRAIEAGGGKYLNFIKIVLRKKQNECKGHRFPGKTGAFGIQKINRQASYRNLSIFGRSGET
;
A
#
# COMPACT_ATOMS: atom_id res chain seq x y z
N MET A 1 -4.39 17.05 19.49
CA MET A 1 -4.69 15.84 18.75
C MET A 1 -3.69 15.77 17.61
N LYS A 2 -2.97 14.65 17.47
CA LYS A 2 -1.85 14.56 16.49
C LYS A 2 -2.36 14.32 15.06
N TYR A 3 -3.47 13.58 14.93
CA TYR A 3 -4.08 13.22 13.63
C TYR A 3 -5.55 13.69 13.58
N PRO A 4 -5.81 15.01 13.39
CA PRO A 4 -7.17 15.55 13.49
C PRO A 4 -8.08 15.20 12.32
N LEU A 5 -7.54 14.87 11.15
CA LEU A 5 -8.35 14.51 9.97
C LEU A 5 -8.91 13.09 10.12
N SER A 6 -8.07 12.14 10.47
CA SER A 6 -8.46 10.73 10.65
C SER A 6 -9.40 10.52 11.83
N GLU A 7 -9.34 11.37 12.85
CA GLU A 7 -10.23 11.25 14.01
C GLU A 7 -11.71 11.44 13.65
N LYS A 8 -12.02 12.14 12.56
CA LYS A 8 -13.40 12.28 12.04
C LYS A 8 -14.01 10.94 11.60
N TYR A 9 -13.16 9.96 11.33
CA TYR A 9 -13.52 8.61 10.88
C TYR A 9 -13.49 7.57 11.99
N ASN A 10 -13.18 7.99 13.22
CA ASN A 10 -13.09 7.10 14.39
C ASN A 10 -14.49 6.81 14.97
N THR A 11 -15.38 6.26 14.16
CA THR A 11 -16.70 5.77 14.55
C THR A 11 -16.72 4.25 14.52
N PRO A 12 -17.49 3.56 15.39
CA PRO A 12 -17.53 2.10 15.40
C PRO A 12 -17.87 1.48 14.03
N GLU A 13 -18.75 2.14 13.27
CA GLU A 13 -19.17 1.69 11.94
C GLU A 13 -18.01 1.74 10.93
N LEU A 14 -17.30 2.86 10.85
CA LEU A 14 -16.18 3.03 9.92
C LEU A 14 -14.97 2.22 10.37
N MET A 15 -14.69 2.19 11.66
CA MET A 15 -13.60 1.38 12.21
C MET A 15 -13.85 -0.12 12.04
N GLY A 16 -15.10 -0.57 11.92
CA GLY A 16 -15.42 -1.95 11.56
C GLY A 16 -15.01 -2.35 10.14
N LYS A 17 -14.68 -1.39 9.28
CA LYS A 17 -14.23 -1.62 7.89
C LYS A 17 -12.71 -1.73 7.74
N ILE A 18 -11.92 -1.39 8.75
CA ILE A 18 -10.46 -1.51 8.65
C ILE A 18 -10.05 -3.00 8.68
N MET A 19 -9.01 -3.32 7.94
CA MET A 19 -8.50 -4.68 7.76
C MET A 19 -7.10 -4.87 8.36
N GLY A 20 -6.62 -3.86 9.08
CA GLY A 20 -5.31 -3.77 9.73
C GLY A 20 -5.22 -2.53 10.62
N PRO A 21 -4.04 -2.17 11.12
CA PRO A 21 -3.79 -0.96 11.89
C PRO A 21 -4.35 0.28 11.19
N ASN A 22 -4.90 1.23 11.96
CA ASN A 22 -5.71 2.33 11.45
C ASN A 22 -5.13 3.02 10.20
N PRO A 23 -5.63 2.72 8.99
CA PRO A 23 -5.00 3.18 7.75
C PRO A 23 -5.19 4.68 7.52
N MET A 24 -6.26 5.31 8.05
CA MET A 24 -6.45 6.76 7.90
C MET A 24 -5.40 7.56 8.68
N LYS A 25 -4.99 7.09 9.89
CA LYS A 25 -3.90 7.73 10.63
C LYS A 25 -2.56 7.55 9.92
N LEU A 26 -2.33 6.36 9.33
CA LEU A 26 -1.16 6.13 8.49
C LEU A 26 -1.13 7.09 7.30
N GLU A 27 -2.24 7.27 6.59
CA GLU A 27 -2.33 8.19 5.45
C GLU A 27 -2.18 9.66 5.86
N GLU A 28 -2.76 10.07 6.99
CA GLU A 28 -2.61 11.45 7.47
C GLU A 28 -1.14 11.77 7.78
N GLU A 29 -0.42 10.86 8.43
CA GLU A 29 1.03 11.02 8.63
C GLU A 29 1.80 10.96 7.32
N LEU A 30 1.49 9.97 6.48
CA LEU A 30 2.15 9.74 5.19
C LEU A 30 2.06 10.97 4.27
N LEU A 31 0.91 11.64 4.26
CA LEU A 31 0.63 12.79 3.42
C LEU A 31 0.92 14.14 4.10
N THR A 32 1.44 14.15 5.32
CA THR A 32 1.83 15.39 5.98
C THR A 32 2.88 16.13 5.15
N GLY A 33 2.56 17.36 4.75
CA GLY A 33 3.44 18.19 3.92
C GLY A 33 3.50 17.79 2.43
N HIS A 34 2.57 16.94 1.96
CA HIS A 34 2.49 16.56 0.55
C HIS A 34 2.34 17.77 -0.38
N GLN A 35 2.74 17.58 -1.65
CA GLN A 35 2.70 18.62 -2.69
C GLN A 35 1.65 18.33 -3.78
N ILE A 36 0.68 17.45 -3.50
CA ILE A 36 -0.36 17.07 -4.46
C ILE A 36 -1.49 18.10 -4.38
N PRO A 37 -1.84 18.81 -5.48
CA PRO A 37 -2.96 19.77 -5.48
C PRO A 37 -4.31 19.07 -5.32
N ALA A 38 -5.28 19.74 -4.72
CA ALA A 38 -6.67 19.30 -4.76
C ALA A 38 -7.16 19.19 -6.23
N GLY A 39 -8.03 18.22 -6.50
CA GLY A 39 -8.47 17.88 -7.85
C GLY A 39 -7.51 16.99 -8.64
N SER A 40 -6.35 16.62 -8.08
CA SER A 40 -5.44 15.65 -8.69
C SER A 40 -6.08 14.27 -8.78
N VAL A 41 -5.68 13.52 -9.81
CA VAL A 41 -6.09 12.12 -10.02
C VAL A 41 -5.13 11.20 -9.28
N VAL A 42 -5.63 10.48 -8.28
CA VAL A 42 -4.84 9.63 -7.39
C VAL A 42 -5.31 8.18 -7.46
N CYS A 43 -4.37 7.25 -7.50
CA CYS A 43 -4.66 5.84 -7.30
C CYS A 43 -4.46 5.47 -5.82
N ASP A 44 -5.49 4.95 -5.17
CA ASP A 44 -5.38 4.25 -3.90
C ASP A 44 -5.19 2.76 -4.22
N LEU A 45 -3.94 2.29 -4.11
CA LEU A 45 -3.53 0.96 -4.56
C LEU A 45 -3.54 -0.04 -3.40
N GLY A 46 -4.47 -0.98 -3.46
CA GLY A 46 -4.80 -1.90 -2.37
C GLY A 46 -5.81 -1.26 -1.40
N SER A 47 -6.83 -0.62 -1.96
CA SER A 47 -7.83 0.19 -1.23
C SER A 47 -8.76 -0.62 -0.31
N GLY A 48 -8.77 -1.95 -0.41
CA GLY A 48 -9.64 -2.81 0.38
C GLY A 48 -11.10 -2.40 0.28
N GLN A 49 -11.76 -2.21 1.43
CA GLN A 49 -13.17 -1.77 1.50
C GLN A 49 -13.36 -0.26 1.23
N GLY A 50 -12.32 0.44 0.77
CA GLY A 50 -12.40 1.80 0.26
C GLY A 50 -12.41 2.92 1.31
N LEU A 51 -12.16 2.63 2.60
CA LEU A 51 -12.16 3.66 3.63
C LEU A 51 -11.03 4.68 3.45
N THR A 52 -9.85 4.23 3.07
CA THR A 52 -8.69 5.06 2.67
C THR A 52 -9.04 5.95 1.48
N SER A 53 -9.69 5.40 0.47
CA SER A 53 -10.12 6.15 -0.70
C SER A 53 -11.11 7.27 -0.35
N VAL A 54 -12.06 7.00 0.57
CA VAL A 54 -12.98 8.03 1.08
C VAL A 54 -12.22 9.13 1.81
N PHE A 55 -11.24 8.77 2.62
CA PHE A 55 -10.39 9.71 3.35
C PHE A 55 -9.60 10.61 2.38
N LEU A 56 -8.96 10.04 1.38
CA LEU A 56 -8.23 10.78 0.35
C LEU A 56 -9.14 11.76 -0.44
N ALA A 57 -10.33 11.31 -0.83
CA ALA A 57 -11.26 12.15 -1.58
C ALA A 57 -11.79 13.31 -0.73
N ARG A 58 -12.18 13.06 0.52
CA ARG A 58 -12.81 14.08 1.37
C ARG A 58 -11.83 15.06 2.00
N GLU A 59 -10.71 14.56 2.52
CA GLU A 59 -9.81 15.42 3.29
C GLU A 59 -8.80 16.15 2.40
N TYR A 60 -8.47 15.60 1.23
CA TYR A 60 -7.50 16.19 0.31
C TYR A 60 -8.13 16.68 -1.00
N GLY A 61 -9.39 16.35 -1.25
CA GLY A 61 -10.11 16.77 -2.47
C GLY A 61 -9.56 16.11 -3.75
N PHE A 62 -9.06 14.90 -3.66
CA PHE A 62 -8.57 14.16 -4.82
C PHE A 62 -9.71 13.47 -5.57
N THR A 63 -9.54 13.27 -6.88
CA THR A 63 -10.29 12.27 -7.64
C THR A 63 -9.58 10.93 -7.47
N VAL A 64 -10.23 9.98 -6.79
CA VAL A 64 -9.57 8.73 -6.35
C VAL A 64 -10.03 7.54 -7.16
N TYR A 65 -9.08 6.79 -7.70
CA TYR A 65 -9.29 5.46 -8.24
C TYR A 65 -8.93 4.43 -7.17
N ALA A 66 -9.96 3.84 -6.57
CA ALA A 66 -9.85 2.83 -5.52
C ALA A 66 -9.58 1.46 -6.17
N ALA A 67 -8.30 1.12 -6.33
CA ALA A 67 -7.87 -0.08 -7.03
C ALA A 67 -7.55 -1.21 -6.05
N ASP A 68 -8.29 -2.32 -6.14
CA ASP A 68 -8.12 -3.48 -5.28
C ASP A 68 -8.36 -4.80 -6.03
N LEU A 69 -7.65 -5.86 -5.62
CA LEU A 69 -7.78 -7.18 -6.23
C LEU A 69 -8.92 -8.00 -5.63
N TRP A 70 -9.20 -7.81 -4.34
CA TRP A 70 -10.08 -8.69 -3.56
C TRP A 70 -11.47 -8.12 -3.33
N SER A 71 -11.57 -6.80 -3.11
CA SER A 71 -12.84 -6.14 -2.86
C SER A 71 -13.79 -6.17 -4.05
N ASP A 72 -15.08 -6.13 -3.78
CA ASP A 72 -16.11 -5.99 -4.83
C ASP A 72 -16.28 -4.49 -5.16
N PRO A 73 -16.06 -4.07 -6.42
CA PRO A 73 -16.24 -2.68 -6.81
C PRO A 73 -17.65 -2.14 -6.60
N GLU A 74 -18.69 -2.98 -6.71
CA GLU A 74 -20.07 -2.53 -6.51
C GLU A 74 -20.39 -2.31 -5.02
N GLU A 75 -19.87 -3.14 -4.12
CA GLU A 75 -19.97 -2.91 -2.68
C GLU A 75 -19.24 -1.62 -2.28
N ASN A 76 -18.05 -1.39 -2.80
CA ASN A 76 -17.31 -0.16 -2.58
C ASN A 76 -18.07 1.06 -3.15
N ARG A 77 -18.67 0.96 -4.33
CA ARG A 77 -19.48 2.02 -4.93
C ARG A 77 -20.67 2.40 -4.05
N LEU A 78 -21.37 1.41 -3.49
CA LEU A 78 -22.47 1.65 -2.55
C LEU A 78 -21.98 2.39 -1.31
N PHE A 79 -20.90 1.93 -0.72
CA PHE A 79 -20.29 2.58 0.43
C PHE A 79 -19.85 4.02 0.13
N PHE A 80 -19.25 4.29 -1.02
CA PHE A 80 -18.86 5.65 -1.42
C PHE A 80 -20.06 6.59 -1.53
N ARG A 81 -21.17 6.12 -2.08
CA ARG A 81 -22.43 6.88 -2.15
C ARG A 81 -23.04 7.12 -0.78
N GLU A 82 -23.01 6.15 0.13
CA GLU A 82 -23.40 6.30 1.53
C GLU A 82 -22.56 7.37 2.23
N MET A 83 -21.28 7.43 1.89
CA MET A 83 -20.37 8.48 2.35
C MET A 83 -20.58 9.83 1.64
N GLY A 84 -21.56 9.96 0.73
CA GLY A 84 -21.91 11.20 0.03
C GLY A 84 -20.92 11.59 -1.08
N LEU A 85 -20.17 10.63 -1.62
CA LEU A 85 -19.25 10.83 -2.74
C LEU A 85 -19.87 10.33 -4.05
N SER A 86 -19.67 11.10 -5.11
CA SER A 86 -20.13 10.75 -6.46
C SER A 86 -19.20 9.80 -7.19
N ASP A 87 -19.74 9.16 -8.24
CA ASP A 87 -18.96 8.25 -9.10
C ASP A 87 -17.87 8.99 -9.93
N THR A 88 -17.79 10.32 -9.86
CA THR A 88 -16.73 11.14 -10.47
C THR A 88 -15.64 11.58 -9.48
N GLU A 89 -15.92 11.51 -8.19
CA GLU A 89 -14.95 11.82 -7.13
C GLU A 89 -14.17 10.58 -6.72
N ILE A 90 -14.82 9.41 -6.73
CA ILE A 90 -14.20 8.15 -6.31
C ILE A 90 -14.70 6.99 -7.18
N ILE A 91 -13.77 6.30 -7.80
CA ILE A 91 -14.03 5.27 -8.79
C ILE A 91 -13.45 3.93 -8.31
N PRO A 92 -14.28 2.95 -7.91
CA PRO A 92 -13.78 1.62 -7.53
C PRO A 92 -13.38 0.84 -8.78
N VAL A 93 -12.20 0.21 -8.72
CA VAL A 93 -11.63 -0.56 -9.84
C VAL A 93 -11.12 -1.90 -9.33
N LYS A 94 -11.63 -3.00 -9.88
CA LYS A 94 -11.02 -4.32 -9.63
C LYS A 94 -9.76 -4.46 -10.43
N ALA A 95 -8.60 -4.49 -9.77
CA ALA A 95 -7.31 -4.50 -10.44
C ALA A 95 -6.26 -5.31 -9.67
N ASP A 96 -5.46 -6.05 -10.41
CA ASP A 96 -4.20 -6.61 -9.92
C ASP A 96 -3.11 -5.53 -10.01
N ALA A 97 -2.40 -5.26 -8.92
CA ALA A 97 -1.32 -4.28 -8.88
C ALA A 97 -0.21 -4.56 -9.91
N THR A 98 -0.05 -5.83 -10.33
CA THR A 98 0.93 -6.24 -11.34
C THR A 98 0.47 -6.04 -12.78
N ALA A 99 -0.82 -5.70 -12.99
CA ALA A 99 -1.46 -5.55 -14.29
C ALA A 99 -2.55 -4.47 -14.27
N LEU A 100 -2.19 -3.26 -13.87
CA LEU A 100 -3.12 -2.13 -13.72
C LEU A 100 -3.76 -1.76 -15.07
N PRO A 101 -5.10 -1.58 -15.13
CA PRO A 101 -5.83 -1.33 -16.38
C PRO A 101 -5.93 0.16 -16.73
N PHE A 102 -4.84 0.91 -16.59
CA PHE A 102 -4.81 2.35 -16.83
C PHE A 102 -3.91 2.72 -18.00
N GLU A 103 -4.10 3.91 -18.54
CA GLU A 103 -3.20 4.48 -19.54
C GLU A 103 -1.89 4.96 -18.89
N ALA A 104 -0.85 5.05 -19.71
CA ALA A 104 0.43 5.59 -19.23
C ALA A 104 0.28 7.05 -18.79
N GLU A 105 1.01 7.43 -17.73
CA GLU A 105 1.03 8.80 -17.19
C GLU A 105 -0.39 9.31 -16.80
N PHE A 106 -1.24 8.44 -16.29
CA PHE A 106 -2.60 8.75 -15.92
C PHE A 106 -2.71 9.46 -14.54
N PHE A 107 -1.95 8.99 -13.53
CA PHE A 107 -2.06 9.46 -12.15
C PHE A 107 -1.09 10.62 -11.83
N ASP A 108 -1.54 11.57 -11.04
CA ASP A 108 -0.70 12.59 -10.40
C ASP A 108 0.04 12.02 -9.20
N ALA A 109 -0.59 11.08 -8.48
CA ALA A 109 0.05 10.33 -7.39
C ALA A 109 -0.54 8.93 -7.25
N VAL A 110 0.21 8.06 -6.57
CA VAL A 110 -0.24 6.76 -6.07
C VAL A 110 -0.04 6.75 -4.57
N VAL A 111 -1.06 6.34 -3.82
CA VAL A 111 -1.03 6.06 -2.38
C VAL A 111 -1.25 4.57 -2.19
N SER A 112 -0.50 3.93 -1.30
CA SER A 112 -0.66 2.52 -0.97
C SER A 112 -0.41 2.31 0.51
N THR A 113 -1.45 1.93 1.24
CA THR A 113 -1.41 1.77 2.69
C THR A 113 -1.68 0.32 3.06
N ASP A 114 -0.76 -0.28 3.82
CA ASP A 114 -0.84 -1.67 4.32
C ASP A 114 -1.06 -2.74 3.21
N SER A 115 -0.51 -2.53 2.02
CA SER A 115 -0.70 -3.44 0.88
C SER A 115 0.55 -3.62 0.01
N TYR A 116 1.41 -2.59 -0.12
CA TYR A 116 2.57 -2.61 -1.02
C TYR A 116 3.57 -3.72 -0.70
N ASN A 117 3.66 -4.17 0.54
CA ASN A 117 4.50 -5.28 0.99
C ASN A 117 4.21 -6.61 0.27
N TYR A 118 3.01 -6.80 -0.28
CA TYR A 118 2.64 -8.02 -1.01
C TYR A 118 3.19 -8.08 -2.43
N PHE A 119 3.36 -6.96 -3.11
CA PHE A 119 3.76 -6.90 -4.51
C PHE A 119 5.02 -6.05 -4.77
N GLY A 120 5.35 -5.11 -3.90
CA GLY A 120 6.48 -4.20 -4.05
C GLY A 120 7.85 -4.80 -3.74
N ARG A 121 7.92 -6.06 -3.32
CA ARG A 121 9.19 -6.79 -3.05
C ARG A 121 9.85 -7.33 -4.33
N ASP A 122 9.17 -7.32 -5.47
CA ASP A 122 9.81 -7.54 -6.77
C ASP A 122 10.63 -6.29 -7.15
N PRO A 123 11.96 -6.41 -7.34
CA PRO A 123 12.83 -5.27 -7.67
C PRO A 123 12.44 -4.51 -8.93
N GLU A 124 11.74 -5.17 -9.86
CA GLU A 124 11.31 -4.58 -11.13
C GLU A 124 9.90 -3.97 -11.03
N PHE A 125 9.15 -4.23 -9.96
CA PHE A 125 7.76 -3.80 -9.81
C PHE A 125 7.60 -2.30 -9.97
N LEU A 126 8.42 -1.52 -9.26
CA LEU A 126 8.33 -0.06 -9.26
C LEU A 126 8.49 0.51 -10.68
N ASP A 127 9.55 0.12 -11.38
CA ASP A 127 9.86 0.65 -12.72
C ASP A 127 8.99 0.09 -13.85
N GLN A 128 8.56 -1.18 -13.73
CA GLN A 128 7.83 -1.84 -14.81
C GLN A 128 6.32 -1.86 -14.63
N LYS A 129 5.83 -1.81 -13.39
CA LYS A 129 4.42 -2.05 -13.07
C LYS A 129 3.70 -0.83 -12.47
N LEU A 130 4.40 0.07 -11.80
CA LEU A 130 3.77 1.21 -11.12
C LEU A 130 4.09 2.56 -11.78
N LEU A 131 5.37 2.90 -11.92
CA LEU A 131 5.79 4.20 -12.47
C LEU A 131 5.32 4.48 -13.89
N PRO A 132 5.09 3.51 -14.80
CA PRO A 132 4.52 3.82 -16.11
C PRO A 132 3.19 4.57 -16.05
N PHE A 133 2.35 4.30 -15.06
CA PHE A 133 1.03 4.93 -14.89
C PHE A 133 1.07 6.28 -14.18
N LEU A 134 2.19 6.63 -13.56
CA LEU A 134 2.39 7.90 -12.88
C LEU A 134 2.87 8.95 -13.87
N LYS A 135 2.32 10.17 -13.80
CA LYS A 135 2.82 11.34 -14.56
C LYS A 135 4.27 11.67 -14.15
N LYS A 136 5.00 12.30 -15.05
CA LYS A 136 6.36 12.80 -14.76
C LYS A 136 6.31 13.82 -13.61
N GLY A 137 7.17 13.64 -12.62
CA GLY A 137 7.18 14.47 -11.41
C GLY A 137 6.10 14.13 -10.39
N GLY A 138 5.23 13.15 -10.68
CA GLY A 138 4.23 12.62 -9.75
C GLY A 138 4.85 11.85 -8.59
N TYR A 139 4.07 11.61 -7.55
CA TYR A 139 4.53 11.04 -6.29
C TYR A 139 3.96 9.65 -6.04
N VAL A 140 4.74 8.82 -5.34
CA VAL A 140 4.27 7.56 -4.74
C VAL A 140 4.44 7.67 -3.24
N TYR A 141 3.34 7.47 -2.52
CA TYR A 141 3.28 7.46 -1.06
C TYR A 141 2.92 6.07 -0.59
N ILE A 142 3.75 5.47 0.25
CA ILE A 142 3.58 4.10 0.70
C ILE A 142 3.75 4.04 2.22
N ALA A 143 2.82 3.38 2.89
CA ALA A 143 2.95 2.94 4.27
C ALA A 143 2.83 1.41 4.30
N VAL A 144 3.88 0.72 4.72
CA VAL A 144 3.90 -0.75 4.81
C VAL A 144 4.15 -1.22 6.24
N PRO A 145 3.53 -2.33 6.66
CA PRO A 145 3.89 -2.96 7.91
C PRO A 145 5.36 -3.41 7.85
N GLY A 146 6.04 -3.27 8.95
CA GLY A 146 7.46 -3.60 9.01
C GLY A 146 7.99 -3.79 10.43
N MET A 147 9.29 -3.80 10.53
CA MET A 147 10.04 -3.94 11.77
C MET A 147 10.84 -2.68 12.08
N LYS A 148 11.12 -2.42 13.36
CA LYS A 148 12.04 -1.35 13.78
C LYS A 148 13.46 -1.65 13.35
N GLU A 149 13.85 -2.92 13.50
CA GLU A 149 15.12 -3.50 13.09
C GLU A 149 14.86 -4.92 12.57
N ASP A 150 15.60 -5.36 11.56
CA ASP A 150 15.47 -6.70 11.02
C ASP A 150 15.78 -7.77 12.08
N CYS A 151 14.85 -8.70 12.27
CA CYS A 151 14.99 -9.81 13.19
C CYS A 151 14.66 -11.17 12.56
N HIS A 152 14.68 -11.28 11.22
CA HIS A 152 14.32 -12.52 10.51
C HIS A 152 15.23 -13.70 10.85
N ASP A 153 16.51 -13.46 11.13
CA ASP A 153 17.44 -14.51 11.53
C ASP A 153 17.06 -15.18 12.87
N HIS A 154 16.37 -14.43 13.75
CA HIS A 154 15.93 -14.88 15.07
C HIS A 154 14.63 -14.19 15.44
N LEU A 155 13.52 -14.64 14.83
CA LEU A 155 12.19 -14.08 15.11
C LEU A 155 11.85 -14.18 16.60
N PRO A 156 11.50 -13.07 17.24
CA PRO A 156 11.05 -13.07 18.64
C PRO A 156 9.83 -13.98 18.83
N PRO A 157 9.84 -14.84 19.86
CA PRO A 157 8.74 -15.78 20.10
C PRO A 157 7.40 -15.09 20.34
N GLU A 158 7.40 -13.85 20.83
CA GLU A 158 6.21 -13.03 21.02
C GLU A 158 5.49 -12.77 19.68
N LEU A 159 6.23 -12.53 18.59
CA LEU A 159 5.64 -12.31 17.26
C LEU A 159 5.00 -13.59 16.72
N LEU A 160 5.61 -14.74 16.99
CA LEU A 160 5.13 -16.04 16.54
C LEU A 160 3.84 -16.51 17.24
N LEU A 161 3.35 -15.77 18.24
CA LEU A 161 2.03 -16.01 18.83
C LEU A 161 0.88 -15.62 17.91
N SER A 162 1.12 -14.72 16.96
CA SER A 162 0.11 -14.21 16.04
C SER A 162 0.44 -14.46 14.58
N TRP A 163 1.72 -14.48 14.19
CA TRP A 163 2.14 -14.58 12.81
C TRP A 163 3.10 -15.75 12.61
N THR A 164 3.00 -16.42 11.46
CA THR A 164 3.96 -17.45 11.05
C THR A 164 5.25 -16.80 10.51
N PRO A 165 6.38 -17.55 10.45
CA PRO A 165 7.59 -17.01 9.80
C PRO A 165 7.35 -16.53 8.36
N GLU A 166 6.50 -17.22 7.59
CA GLU A 166 6.17 -16.83 6.21
C GLU A 166 5.38 -15.53 6.16
N GLN A 167 4.54 -15.23 7.16
CA GLN A 167 3.84 -13.94 7.28
C GLN A 167 4.81 -12.85 7.69
N MET A 168 5.75 -13.14 8.59
CA MET A 168 6.79 -12.19 8.99
C MET A 168 7.71 -11.80 7.83
N ASP A 169 7.91 -12.68 6.84
CA ASP A 169 8.69 -12.39 5.61
C ASP A 169 8.13 -11.23 4.77
N TYR A 170 6.93 -10.73 5.06
CA TYR A 170 6.38 -9.52 4.45
C TYR A 170 6.67 -8.24 5.24
N MET A 171 7.20 -8.34 6.46
CA MET A 171 7.45 -7.21 7.35
C MET A 171 8.94 -6.93 7.45
N HIS A 172 9.42 -5.91 6.73
CA HIS A 172 10.83 -5.54 6.69
C HIS A 172 11.09 -4.18 7.32
N ASP A 173 12.35 -3.89 7.61
CA ASP A 173 12.80 -2.63 8.18
C ASP A 173 13.05 -1.53 7.11
N VAL A 174 13.45 -0.35 7.58
CA VAL A 174 13.81 0.80 6.73
C VAL A 174 14.94 0.46 5.77
N ALA A 175 15.96 -0.30 6.22
CA ALA A 175 17.12 -0.61 5.40
C ALA A 175 16.75 -1.48 4.20
N TYR A 176 15.92 -2.51 4.41
CA TYR A 176 15.41 -3.35 3.34
C TYR A 176 14.63 -2.54 2.30
N TRP A 177 13.66 -1.73 2.74
CA TRP A 177 12.83 -0.95 1.82
C TRP A 177 13.63 0.11 1.08
N TYR A 178 14.59 0.76 1.75
CA TYR A 178 15.52 1.67 1.08
C TYR A 178 16.31 0.96 -0.03
N GLU A 179 16.89 -0.22 0.27
CA GLU A 179 17.61 -1.03 -0.70
C GLU A 179 16.72 -1.49 -1.86
N MET A 180 15.44 -1.76 -1.59
CA MET A 180 14.49 -2.17 -2.61
C MET A 180 14.17 -1.01 -3.56
N VAL A 181 13.78 0.16 -3.04
CA VAL A 181 13.33 1.28 -3.87
C VAL A 181 14.48 2.01 -4.56
N ARG A 182 15.71 1.99 -4.01
CA ARG A 182 16.87 2.63 -4.65
C ARG A 182 17.32 1.94 -5.94
N ARG A 183 16.82 0.74 -6.22
CA ARG A 183 17.08 0.02 -7.49
C ARG A 183 16.36 0.67 -8.66
N SER A 184 15.30 1.44 -8.40
CA SER A 184 14.60 2.17 -9.46
C SER A 184 15.50 3.18 -10.15
N ARG A 185 15.46 3.18 -11.47
CA ARG A 185 16.14 4.16 -12.31
C ARG A 185 15.28 5.39 -12.56
N ASN A 186 13.98 5.26 -12.40
CA ASN A 186 12.96 6.24 -12.78
C ASN A 186 12.34 6.98 -11.59
N ALA A 187 12.65 6.57 -10.35
CA ALA A 187 12.22 7.26 -9.13
C ALA A 187 13.40 7.96 -8.44
N GLU A 188 13.07 9.05 -7.77
CA GLU A 188 13.87 9.73 -6.76
C GLU A 188 13.30 9.38 -5.39
N ILE A 189 14.15 8.99 -4.45
CA ILE A 189 13.77 8.73 -3.07
C ILE A 189 13.69 10.07 -2.35
N ILE A 190 12.51 10.42 -1.84
CA ILE A 190 12.32 11.62 -1.02
C ILE A 190 12.49 11.25 0.45
N GLU A 191 11.89 10.13 0.88
CA GLU A 191 11.96 9.67 2.27
C GLU A 191 11.78 8.15 2.36
N VAL A 192 12.52 7.51 3.25
CA VAL A 192 12.24 6.17 3.77
C VAL A 192 12.53 6.20 5.26
N SER A 193 11.51 6.07 6.07
CA SER A 193 11.62 6.24 7.52
C SER A 193 10.59 5.40 8.29
N GLN A 194 10.79 5.25 9.60
CA GLN A 194 9.78 4.69 10.49
C GLN A 194 8.65 5.71 10.71
N MET A 195 7.43 5.22 10.90
CA MET A 195 6.27 6.06 11.16
C MET A 195 6.08 6.31 12.66
N GLU A 196 5.68 7.55 12.99
CA GLU A 196 5.43 7.96 14.36
C GLU A 196 4.05 7.51 14.88
N SER A 197 3.09 7.24 13.98
CA SER A 197 1.72 6.81 14.32
C SER A 197 1.63 5.35 14.77
N ASN A 198 2.72 4.59 14.71
CA ASN A 198 2.72 3.14 14.90
C ASN A 198 1.94 2.68 16.15
N GLU A 199 2.20 3.26 17.31
CA GLU A 199 1.52 2.84 18.54
C GLU A 199 0.02 3.15 18.50
N GLU A 200 -0.35 4.30 17.95
CA GLU A 200 -1.74 4.76 17.88
C GLU A 200 -2.56 3.93 16.88
N VAL A 201 -1.99 3.59 15.72
CA VAL A 201 -2.69 2.81 14.70
C VAL A 201 -2.92 1.37 15.15
N TRP A 202 -1.95 0.77 15.85
CA TRP A 202 -2.11 -0.53 16.46
C TRP A 202 -3.13 -0.51 17.59
N ALA A 203 -3.13 0.52 18.45
CA ALA A 203 -4.12 0.65 19.51
C ALA A 203 -5.56 0.75 18.98
N ASP A 204 -5.78 1.43 17.85
CA ASP A 204 -7.09 1.49 17.21
C ASP A 204 -7.50 0.13 16.62
N TRP A 205 -6.57 -0.59 16.00
CA TRP A 205 -6.81 -1.91 15.42
C TRP A 205 -7.18 -2.96 16.46
N LEU A 206 -6.40 -3.03 17.53
CA LEU A 206 -6.58 -4.03 18.57
C LEU A 206 -7.87 -3.85 19.39
N ARG A 207 -8.59 -2.73 19.21
CA ARG A 207 -9.95 -2.54 19.76
C ARG A 207 -11.04 -3.17 18.92
N GLN A 208 -10.73 -3.58 17.67
CA GLN A 208 -11.71 -4.19 16.78
C GLN A 208 -12.00 -5.64 17.18
N GLU A 209 -13.27 -6.07 17.04
CA GLU A 209 -13.73 -7.40 17.45
C GLU A 209 -13.78 -8.40 16.28
N ASN A 210 -13.05 -8.14 15.18
CA ASN A 210 -12.91 -9.12 14.11
C ASN A 210 -11.81 -10.16 14.41
N ALA A 211 -11.87 -11.31 13.74
CA ALA A 211 -10.98 -12.43 14.00
C ALA A 211 -9.50 -12.12 13.82
N TYR A 212 -9.15 -11.20 12.91
CA TYR A 212 -7.75 -10.82 12.63
C TYR A 212 -7.20 -9.95 13.76
N ALA A 213 -7.94 -8.92 14.19
CA ALA A 213 -7.54 -8.08 15.32
C ALA A 213 -7.38 -8.89 16.61
N ILE A 214 -8.31 -9.84 16.85
CA ILE A 214 -8.22 -10.76 17.99
C ILE A 214 -6.98 -11.66 17.88
N GLY A 215 -6.66 -12.12 16.67
CA GLY A 215 -5.45 -12.91 16.42
C GLY A 215 -4.17 -12.14 16.73
N ASP A 216 -4.11 -10.89 16.30
CA ASP A 216 -2.93 -10.03 16.46
C ASP A 216 -2.69 -9.61 17.92
N ARG A 217 -3.75 -9.51 18.74
CA ARG A 217 -3.64 -9.17 20.18
C ARG A 217 -2.62 -10.02 20.91
N ARG A 218 -2.54 -11.32 20.62
CA ARG A 218 -1.68 -12.26 21.36
C ARG A 218 -0.19 -11.87 21.27
N ALA A 219 0.29 -11.50 20.10
CA ALA A 219 1.68 -11.05 19.94
C ALA A 219 1.91 -9.70 20.64
N ILE A 220 0.97 -8.75 20.47
CA ILE A 220 1.13 -7.41 21.01
C ILE A 220 1.06 -7.41 22.54
N GLU A 221 0.11 -8.13 23.15
CA GLU A 221 -0.02 -8.30 24.60
C GLU A 221 1.19 -9.00 25.22
N ALA A 222 1.84 -9.90 24.47
CA ALA A 222 3.10 -10.52 24.88
C ALA A 222 4.33 -9.58 24.74
N GLY A 223 4.13 -8.35 24.26
CA GLY A 223 5.19 -7.35 24.10
C GLY A 223 5.84 -7.35 22.70
N GLY A 224 5.27 -8.06 21.73
CA GLY A 224 5.77 -8.11 20.34
C GLY A 224 5.75 -6.76 19.64
N GLY A 225 4.84 -5.85 20.02
CA GLY A 225 4.74 -4.52 19.42
C GLY A 225 6.01 -3.68 19.49
N LYS A 226 6.93 -3.99 20.43
CA LYS A 226 8.23 -3.30 20.54
C LYS A 226 9.15 -3.52 19.32
N TYR A 227 8.92 -4.60 18.55
CA TYR A 227 9.69 -4.95 17.36
C TYR A 227 9.10 -4.37 16.07
N LEU A 228 7.80 -4.03 16.09
CA LEU A 228 7.05 -3.63 14.90
C LEU A 228 7.04 -2.11 14.71
N ASN A 229 7.03 -1.71 13.45
CA ASN A 229 6.71 -0.35 13.03
C ASN A 229 6.13 -0.36 11.61
N PHE A 230 5.42 0.71 11.23
CA PHE A 230 5.15 1.00 9.83
C PHE A 230 6.33 1.76 9.23
N ILE A 231 6.61 1.46 7.96
CA ILE A 231 7.66 2.12 7.19
C ILE A 231 6.99 3.04 6.17
N LYS A 232 7.32 4.32 6.25
CA LYS A 232 6.96 5.35 5.30
C LYS A 232 7.95 5.37 4.14
N ILE A 233 7.46 5.35 2.91
CA ILE A 233 8.25 5.47 1.69
C ILE A 233 7.61 6.54 0.82
N VAL A 234 8.35 7.59 0.50
CA VAL A 234 7.92 8.66 -0.41
C VAL A 234 8.89 8.73 -1.56
N LEU A 235 8.36 8.57 -2.77
CA LEU A 235 9.12 8.60 -4.00
C LEU A 235 8.54 9.65 -4.94
N ARG A 236 9.37 10.16 -5.85
CA ARG A 236 8.96 11.03 -6.94
C ARG A 236 9.42 10.45 -8.27
N LYS A 237 8.52 10.32 -9.25
CA LYS A 237 8.91 9.94 -10.60
C LYS A 237 9.77 11.04 -11.22
N LYS A 238 10.94 10.66 -11.76
CA LYS A 238 11.85 11.61 -12.43
C LYS A 238 11.18 12.26 -13.62
N GLN A 239 11.46 13.53 -13.86
CA GLN A 239 10.89 14.29 -14.99
C GLN A 239 11.53 13.93 -16.32
N ASN A 240 12.81 13.54 -16.31
CA ASN A 240 13.51 13.13 -17.51
C ASN A 240 13.65 11.60 -17.54
N GLU A 241 13.17 10.97 -18.59
CA GLU A 241 13.62 9.61 -18.92
C GLU A 241 15.14 9.69 -19.11
N CYS A 242 15.89 8.81 -18.44
CA CYS A 242 17.28 8.58 -18.84
C CYS A 242 17.23 8.23 -20.33
N LYS A 243 17.77 9.12 -21.20
CA LYS A 243 17.99 8.80 -22.61
C LYS A 243 18.87 7.57 -22.60
N GLY A 244 18.24 6.39 -22.74
CA GLY A 244 18.95 5.14 -22.83
C GLY A 244 20.02 5.28 -23.90
N HIS A 245 21.23 4.92 -23.57
CA HIS A 245 22.28 4.78 -24.57
C HIS A 245 21.72 3.93 -25.69
N ARG A 246 21.47 4.55 -26.85
CA ARG A 246 21.22 3.81 -28.09
C ARG A 246 22.47 2.97 -28.31
N PHE A 247 22.39 1.69 -28.00
CA PHE A 247 23.35 0.74 -28.55
C PHE A 247 23.22 0.79 -30.07
N PRO A 248 24.30 1.04 -30.80
CA PRO A 248 24.26 1.00 -32.26
C PRO A 248 23.80 -0.41 -32.68
N GLY A 249 22.75 -0.45 -33.51
CA GLY A 249 22.06 -1.66 -33.91
C GLY A 249 23.00 -2.75 -34.42
N LYS A 250 22.83 -3.93 -33.85
CA LYS A 250 23.10 -5.19 -34.54
C LYS A 250 21.76 -5.86 -34.77
N THR A 251 21.31 -5.82 -36.00
CA THR A 251 20.25 -6.68 -36.54
C THR A 251 20.68 -8.13 -36.41
N GLY A 252 20.07 -8.85 -35.50
CA GLY A 252 20.22 -10.28 -35.35
C GLY A 252 18.90 -10.83 -34.81
N ALA A 253 18.16 -11.46 -35.71
CA ALA A 253 16.94 -12.20 -35.40
C ALA A 253 17.30 -13.35 -34.44
N PHE A 254 16.79 -13.31 -33.24
CA PHE A 254 16.77 -14.47 -32.34
C PHE A 254 15.33 -14.75 -31.91
N GLY A 255 14.94 -16.01 -32.13
CA GLY A 255 13.61 -16.54 -31.91
C GLY A 255 13.16 -16.43 -30.47
N ILE A 256 11.91 -16.05 -30.29
CA ILE A 256 11.21 -15.97 -29.01
C ILE A 256 10.88 -17.41 -28.58
N GLN A 257 11.64 -17.98 -27.67
CA GLN A 257 11.17 -19.10 -26.87
C GLN A 257 10.31 -18.54 -25.73
N LYS A 258 9.01 -18.81 -25.81
CA LYS A 258 8.05 -18.62 -24.73
C LYS A 258 8.46 -19.49 -23.53
N ILE A 259 9.03 -18.91 -22.51
CA ILE A 259 9.13 -19.53 -21.20
C ILE A 259 7.85 -19.21 -20.44
N ASN A 260 6.93 -20.17 -20.42
CA ASN A 260 5.78 -20.19 -19.52
C ASN A 260 6.30 -20.37 -18.09
N ARG A 261 6.46 -19.27 -17.35
CA ARG A 261 6.55 -19.31 -15.89
C ARG A 261 5.20 -18.86 -15.34
N GLN A 262 4.28 -19.81 -15.20
CA GLN A 262 3.19 -19.69 -14.24
C GLN A 262 3.83 -19.73 -12.83
N ALA A 263 4.17 -18.56 -12.29
CA ALA A 263 4.39 -18.41 -10.86
C ALA A 263 3.01 -18.59 -10.20
N SER A 264 2.86 -19.70 -9.51
CA SER A 264 1.64 -20.06 -8.80
C SER A 264 1.49 -19.15 -7.56
N TYR A 265 0.68 -18.12 -7.66
CA TYR A 265 0.23 -17.30 -6.54
C TYR A 265 -0.82 -18.02 -5.67
N ARG A 266 -0.60 -19.32 -5.40
CA ARG A 266 -1.56 -20.12 -4.62
C ARG A 266 -1.55 -19.87 -3.10
N ASN A 267 -0.69 -19.01 -2.58
CA ASN A 267 -0.57 -18.79 -1.13
C ASN A 267 -0.93 -17.39 -0.63
N LEU A 268 -1.59 -16.56 -1.45
CA LEU A 268 -2.06 -15.22 -1.02
C LEU A 268 -3.40 -15.23 -0.27
N SER A 269 -3.94 -16.40 0.08
CA SER A 269 -5.20 -16.55 0.78
C SER A 269 -5.11 -16.38 2.31
N ILE A 270 -4.08 -15.71 2.82
CA ILE A 270 -3.86 -15.62 4.27
C ILE A 270 -4.60 -14.42 4.90
N PHE A 271 -5.02 -13.42 4.09
CA PHE A 271 -5.76 -12.26 4.58
C PHE A 271 -7.09 -11.99 3.86
N GLY A 272 -7.70 -12.98 3.26
CA GLY A 272 -8.94 -12.78 2.51
C GLY A 272 -9.68 -14.09 2.26
N ARG A 273 -10.19 -14.75 3.30
CA ARG A 273 -11.32 -15.64 3.12
C ARG A 273 -12.58 -14.96 3.65
N SER A 274 -13.38 -14.50 2.68
CA SER A 274 -14.81 -14.28 2.85
C SER A 274 -15.41 -15.45 3.63
N GLY A 275 -16.23 -15.12 4.64
CA GLY A 275 -17.01 -16.10 5.36
C GLY A 275 -17.91 -16.90 4.43
N GLU A 276 -17.82 -18.20 4.51
CA GLU A 276 -18.94 -19.10 4.24
C GLU A 276 -19.45 -19.63 5.56
N THR A 277 -20.74 -19.38 5.76
CA THR A 277 -21.75 -19.73 6.77
C THR A 277 -21.74 -18.96 8.05
#